data_1f693b4714e7d58acf634d68d9025e11
#
_entry.id   1f693b4714e7d58acf634d68d9025e11
#
_cell.length_a   1.000
_cell.length_b   1.000
_cell.length_c   1.000
_cell.angle_alpha   90.00
_cell.angle_beta   90.00
_cell.angle_gamma   90.00
#
_symmetry.space_group_name_H-M   'P 1'
#
loop_
_entity.id
_entity.type
_entity.pdbx_description
1 polymer ?
#
loop_
_entity_poly.entity_id
_entity_poly.type
_entity_poly.pdbx_seq_one_letter_code
_entity_poly.pdbx_strand_id
1 'polypeptide(L)'
;MSRPPSILLIDSHDSFTYNIWAGLKLAGAEVVVRPVEALSPAEVYYYPWQGIVIGPGPGHPSRLQALLPPLLPPALNIPLLGICLGHQYLGLAHGATVNPTGRPRFGVQGLISHSGADLFEGLPNPLPVGLYHALGVYNLPPALKVLATDADGLCMAFRHETHPIWGVQFHPDSILTPMGPQLFRRWVSFIGAHVPS
;
A
#
# COMPACT_ATOMS: atom_id res chain seq x y z
N MET A 1 16.44 -15.46 17.63
CA MET A 1 15.30 -14.65 17.12
C MET A 1 15.81 -13.90 15.90
N SER A 2 15.16 -13.98 14.74
CA SER A 2 15.53 -13.21 13.54
C SER A 2 15.37 -11.72 13.82
N ARG A 3 16.26 -10.91 13.23
CA ARG A 3 16.15 -9.44 13.34
C ARG A 3 14.85 -8.95 12.71
N PRO A 4 14.14 -7.98 13.30
CA PRO A 4 12.97 -7.37 12.70
C PRO A 4 13.26 -6.83 11.29
N PRO A 5 12.33 -7.00 10.31
CA PRO A 5 12.55 -6.49 8.97
C PRO A 5 12.59 -4.96 8.95
N SER A 6 13.55 -4.41 8.19
CA SER A 6 13.73 -2.95 8.01
C SER A 6 12.81 -2.45 6.89
N ILE A 7 11.92 -1.52 7.21
CA ILE A 7 10.92 -0.94 6.29
C ILE A 7 11.14 0.56 6.15
N LEU A 8 11.18 1.03 4.91
CA LEU A 8 11.05 2.45 4.57
C LEU A 8 9.56 2.79 4.44
N LEU A 9 9.07 3.72 5.24
CA LEU A 9 7.74 4.34 5.08
C LEU A 9 7.92 5.72 4.45
N ILE A 10 7.45 5.86 3.21
CA ILE A 10 7.48 7.10 2.45
C ILE A 10 6.27 7.94 2.86
N ASP A 11 6.54 9.09 3.46
CA ASP A 11 5.52 10.06 3.87
C ASP A 11 5.24 11.06 2.75
N SER A 12 4.00 11.08 2.29
CA SER A 12 3.49 12.02 1.29
C SER A 12 2.71 13.18 1.91
N HIS A 13 3.03 13.55 3.17
CA HIS A 13 2.41 14.61 3.97
C HIS A 13 0.96 14.29 4.36
N ASP A 14 0.76 13.10 4.90
CA ASP A 14 -0.52 12.67 5.43
C ASP A 14 -0.51 12.65 6.97
N SER A 15 -1.62 13.08 7.59
CA SER A 15 -1.77 13.06 9.04
C SER A 15 -1.80 11.65 9.64
N PHE A 16 -2.07 10.63 8.84
CA PHE A 16 -2.13 9.24 9.25
C PHE A 16 -0.79 8.48 9.11
N THR A 17 0.27 9.11 8.59
CA THR A 17 1.58 8.45 8.40
C THR A 17 2.08 7.76 9.67
N TYR A 18 1.95 8.40 10.82
CA TYR A 18 2.41 7.81 12.08
C TYR A 18 1.49 6.72 12.64
N ASN A 19 0.22 6.65 12.22
CA ASN A 19 -0.64 5.50 12.51
C ASN A 19 -0.17 4.26 11.73
N ILE A 20 0.23 4.44 10.46
CA ILE A 20 0.83 3.39 9.63
C ILE A 20 2.15 2.93 10.26
N TRP A 21 3.01 3.87 10.65
CA TRP A 21 4.25 3.58 11.38
C TRP A 21 3.97 2.69 12.61
N ALA A 22 3.01 3.09 13.45
CA ALA A 22 2.64 2.34 14.65
C ALA A 22 2.10 0.93 14.31
N GLY A 23 1.25 0.81 13.29
CA GLY A 23 0.72 -0.47 12.83
C GLY A 23 1.81 -1.44 12.35
N LEU A 24 2.78 -0.95 11.60
CA LEU A 24 3.94 -1.72 11.12
C LEU A 24 4.88 -2.11 12.28
N LYS A 25 5.12 -1.21 13.24
CA LYS A 25 5.90 -1.52 14.45
C LYS A 25 5.24 -2.61 15.29
N LEU A 26 3.92 -2.54 15.47
CA LEU A 26 3.13 -3.57 16.16
C LEU A 26 3.08 -4.91 15.39
N ALA A 27 3.27 -4.86 14.08
CA ALA A 27 3.44 -6.04 13.24
C ALA A 27 4.84 -6.66 13.31
N GLY A 28 5.77 -6.07 14.07
CA GLY A 28 7.12 -6.59 14.33
C GLY A 28 8.21 -6.07 13.40
N ALA A 29 8.00 -4.94 12.73
CA ALA A 29 8.99 -4.34 11.84
C ALA A 29 9.79 -3.21 12.50
N GLU A 30 11.02 -2.96 12.01
CA GLU A 30 11.75 -1.71 12.19
C GLU A 30 11.35 -0.74 11.07
N VAL A 31 10.89 0.48 11.41
CA VAL A 31 10.32 1.41 10.44
C VAL A 31 11.01 2.76 10.49
N VAL A 32 11.50 3.20 9.35
CA VAL A 32 12.06 4.54 9.15
C VAL A 32 11.12 5.34 8.27
N VAL A 33 10.68 6.50 8.76
CA VAL A 33 9.82 7.43 8.01
C VAL A 33 10.70 8.45 7.28
N ARG A 34 10.41 8.68 5.99
CA ARG A 34 11.06 9.71 5.19
C ARG A 34 10.03 10.50 4.40
N PRO A 35 10.07 11.84 4.46
CA PRO A 35 9.30 12.67 3.53
C PRO A 35 9.70 12.38 2.09
N VAL A 36 8.73 12.35 1.19
CA VAL A 36 8.95 11.98 -0.22
C VAL A 36 9.96 12.91 -0.90
N GLU A 37 9.98 14.20 -0.56
CA GLU A 37 10.89 15.19 -1.14
C GLU A 37 12.34 15.07 -0.62
N ALA A 38 12.53 14.39 0.51
CA ALA A 38 13.85 14.18 1.12
C ALA A 38 14.54 12.89 0.64
N LEU A 39 13.82 12.04 -0.10
CA LEU A 39 14.36 10.77 -0.59
C LEU A 39 15.36 10.97 -1.73
N SER A 40 16.56 10.49 -1.53
CA SER A 40 17.52 10.34 -2.62
C SER A 40 17.42 8.94 -3.26
N PRO A 41 17.73 8.80 -4.57
CA PRO A 41 17.84 7.48 -5.19
C PRO A 41 18.81 6.55 -4.44
N ALA A 42 19.93 7.10 -3.93
CA ALA A 42 20.91 6.34 -3.17
C ALA A 42 20.30 5.73 -1.88
N GLU A 43 19.51 6.48 -1.14
CA GLU A 43 18.84 5.99 0.07
C GLU A 43 17.84 4.87 -0.26
N VAL A 44 17.14 4.97 -1.38
CA VAL A 44 16.16 3.95 -1.79
C VAL A 44 16.85 2.67 -2.27
N TYR A 45 17.91 2.76 -3.08
CA TYR A 45 18.50 1.60 -3.74
C TYR A 45 19.64 0.93 -2.97
N TYR A 46 20.41 1.67 -2.19
CA TYR A 46 21.62 1.15 -1.55
C TYR A 46 21.46 0.90 -0.04
N TYR A 47 20.42 1.43 0.58
CA TYR A 47 20.11 1.02 1.94
C TYR A 47 19.43 -0.36 1.95
N PRO A 48 19.76 -1.25 2.89
CA PRO A 48 19.24 -2.61 2.90
C PRO A 48 17.77 -2.69 3.39
N TRP A 49 16.87 -1.98 2.71
CA TRP A 49 15.45 -2.10 2.97
C TRP A 49 14.95 -3.50 2.62
N GLN A 50 14.13 -4.07 3.49
CA GLN A 50 13.47 -5.35 3.25
C GLN A 50 12.02 -5.16 2.80
N GLY A 51 11.50 -3.96 2.91
CA GLY A 51 10.20 -3.57 2.37
C GLY A 51 10.05 -2.06 2.28
N ILE A 52 9.19 -1.58 1.39
CA ILE A 52 8.85 -0.16 1.26
C ILE A 52 7.33 -0.01 1.33
N VAL A 53 6.87 0.94 2.14
CA VAL A 53 5.47 1.37 2.18
C VAL A 53 5.40 2.79 1.59
N ILE A 54 4.54 2.96 0.58
CA ILE A 54 4.20 4.27 0.03
C ILE A 54 2.90 4.70 0.70
N GLY A 55 2.97 5.70 1.55
CA GLY A 55 1.86 6.17 2.38
C GLY A 55 0.77 6.91 1.60
N PRO A 56 -0.32 7.25 2.31
CA PRO A 56 -1.36 8.16 1.81
C PRO A 56 -0.81 9.58 1.65
N GLY A 57 -1.60 10.44 1.05
CA GLY A 57 -1.27 11.85 0.88
C GLY A 57 -2.26 12.61 0.02
N PRO A 58 -2.14 13.94 -0.06
CA PRO A 58 -3.01 14.78 -0.85
C PRO A 58 -2.64 14.78 -2.34
N GLY A 59 -3.62 15.14 -3.17
CA GLY A 59 -3.43 15.42 -4.58
C GLY A 59 -3.51 14.20 -5.48
N HIS A 60 -2.86 14.29 -6.65
CA HIS A 60 -2.87 13.24 -7.67
C HIS A 60 -1.57 12.42 -7.63
N PRO A 61 -1.61 11.09 -7.84
CA PRO A 61 -0.43 10.22 -7.73
C PRO A 61 0.67 10.49 -8.77
N SER A 62 0.39 11.20 -9.87
CA SER A 62 1.40 11.64 -10.83
C SER A 62 2.49 12.52 -10.19
N ARG A 63 2.18 13.22 -9.09
CA ARG A 63 3.18 13.95 -8.31
C ARG A 63 4.25 13.00 -7.77
N LEU A 64 3.88 11.82 -7.31
CA LEU A 64 4.83 10.83 -6.80
C LEU A 64 5.73 10.28 -7.91
N GLN A 65 5.23 10.18 -9.15
CA GLN A 65 6.06 9.76 -10.29
C GLN A 65 7.20 10.75 -10.58
N ALA A 66 7.00 12.04 -10.29
CA ALA A 66 8.01 13.07 -10.48
C ALA A 66 9.02 13.14 -9.31
N LEU A 67 8.64 12.71 -8.12
CA LEU A 67 9.45 12.82 -6.89
C LEU A 67 10.20 11.53 -6.55
N LEU A 68 9.59 10.38 -6.79
CA LEU A 68 10.17 9.10 -6.44
C LEU A 68 11.09 8.58 -7.55
N PRO A 69 12.23 8.01 -7.19
CA PRO A 69 13.01 7.22 -8.14
C PRO A 69 12.17 6.01 -8.59
N PRO A 70 12.51 5.35 -9.72
CA PRO A 70 11.80 4.15 -10.16
C PRO A 70 11.81 3.06 -9.09
N LEU A 71 10.65 2.79 -8.47
CA LEU A 71 10.49 1.77 -7.42
C LEU A 71 10.11 0.39 -7.98
N LEU A 72 9.95 0.29 -9.31
CA LEU A 72 9.46 -0.92 -9.96
C LEU A 72 10.59 -1.79 -10.50
N PRO A 73 10.38 -3.12 -10.59
CA PRO A 73 11.32 -4.01 -11.26
C PRO A 73 11.63 -3.56 -12.72
N PRO A 74 12.88 -3.77 -13.19
CA PRO A 74 13.97 -4.47 -12.52
C PRO A 74 14.75 -3.61 -11.50
N ALA A 75 14.45 -2.31 -11.35
CA ALA A 75 15.23 -1.40 -10.50
C ALA A 75 15.15 -1.80 -9.01
N LEU A 76 14.01 -2.31 -8.57
CA LEU A 76 13.80 -2.74 -7.20
C LEU A 76 12.91 -3.99 -7.15
N ASN A 77 13.34 -5.02 -6.42
CA ASN A 77 12.59 -6.28 -6.27
C ASN A 77 12.46 -6.67 -4.79
N ILE A 78 11.93 -5.75 -4.01
CA ILE A 78 11.57 -5.98 -2.61
C ILE A 78 10.08 -5.75 -2.40
N PRO A 79 9.45 -6.28 -1.34
CA PRO A 79 8.04 -6.07 -1.04
C PRO A 79 7.65 -4.59 -0.99
N LEU A 80 6.68 -4.18 -1.83
CA LEU A 80 6.09 -2.84 -1.86
C LEU A 80 4.63 -2.90 -1.43
N LEU A 81 4.22 -1.96 -0.56
CA LEU A 81 2.82 -1.74 -0.21
C LEU A 81 2.44 -0.28 -0.48
N GLY A 82 1.47 -0.04 -1.34
CA GLY A 82 0.87 1.27 -1.54
C GLY A 82 -0.42 1.40 -0.73
N ILE A 83 -0.57 2.48 0.04
CA ILE A 83 -1.78 2.79 0.82
C ILE A 83 -2.39 4.09 0.29
N CYS A 84 -3.65 4.07 -0.09
CA CYS A 84 -4.43 5.19 -0.61
C CYS A 84 -3.73 5.87 -1.81
N LEU A 85 -3.06 7.00 -1.63
CA LEU A 85 -2.26 7.64 -2.69
C LEU A 85 -1.17 6.69 -3.22
N GLY A 86 -0.52 5.92 -2.35
CA GLY A 86 0.48 4.91 -2.74
C GLY A 86 -0.10 3.78 -3.59
N HIS A 87 -1.32 3.33 -3.32
CA HIS A 87 -2.06 2.38 -4.16
C HIS A 87 -2.30 2.97 -5.56
N GLN A 88 -2.76 4.22 -5.62
CA GLN A 88 -3.01 4.91 -6.87
C GLN A 88 -1.71 5.12 -7.67
N TYR A 89 -0.60 5.47 -6.99
CA TYR A 89 0.72 5.58 -7.61
C TYR A 89 1.18 4.26 -8.22
N LEU A 90 1.10 3.16 -7.48
CA LEU A 90 1.49 1.84 -7.99
C LEU A 90 0.61 1.42 -9.16
N GLY A 91 -0.70 1.65 -9.10
CA GLY A 91 -1.61 1.42 -10.23
C GLY A 91 -1.20 2.20 -11.47
N LEU A 92 -1.00 3.52 -11.32
CA LEU A 92 -0.60 4.42 -12.41
C LEU A 92 0.75 4.04 -13.01
N ALA A 93 1.73 3.68 -12.17
CA ALA A 93 3.07 3.28 -12.60
C ALA A 93 3.09 1.96 -13.41
N HIS A 94 2.06 1.11 -13.24
CA HIS A 94 1.87 -0.11 -14.04
C HIS A 94 0.92 0.09 -15.24
N GLY A 95 0.47 1.32 -15.52
CA GLY A 95 -0.35 1.62 -16.70
C GLY A 95 -1.86 1.61 -16.46
N ALA A 96 -2.31 1.50 -15.20
CA ALA A 96 -3.71 1.78 -14.87
C ALA A 96 -4.02 3.28 -14.99
N THR A 97 -5.30 3.64 -14.96
CA THR A 97 -5.72 5.04 -14.93
C THR A 97 -6.22 5.41 -13.54
N VAL A 98 -6.02 6.68 -13.14
CA VAL A 98 -6.52 7.21 -11.87
C VAL A 98 -7.45 8.37 -12.17
N ASN A 99 -8.70 8.25 -11.73
CA ASN A 99 -9.76 9.20 -12.03
C ASN A 99 -10.64 9.47 -10.79
N PRO A 100 -11.40 10.57 -10.75
CA PRO A 100 -12.40 10.80 -9.73
C PRO A 100 -13.43 9.66 -9.66
N THR A 101 -13.77 9.25 -8.44
CA THR A 101 -14.77 8.18 -8.22
C THR A 101 -16.21 8.64 -8.45
N GLY A 102 -16.44 9.95 -8.58
CA GLY A 102 -17.78 10.53 -8.59
C GLY A 102 -18.48 10.56 -7.23
N ARG A 103 -17.95 9.86 -6.24
CA ARG A 103 -18.44 9.79 -4.85
C ARG A 103 -17.28 9.86 -3.86
N PRO A 104 -16.76 11.05 -3.58
CA PRO A 104 -15.71 11.23 -2.58
C PRO A 104 -16.14 10.69 -1.21
N ARG A 105 -15.26 9.97 -0.53
CA ARG A 105 -15.51 9.39 0.79
C ARG A 105 -14.40 9.81 1.73
N PHE A 106 -14.72 10.51 2.80
CA PHE A 106 -13.75 10.99 3.78
C PHE A 106 -14.22 10.70 5.21
N GLY A 107 -13.48 9.86 5.93
CA GLY A 107 -13.78 9.52 7.32
C GLY A 107 -15.04 8.66 7.48
N VAL A 108 -15.35 7.83 6.50
CA VAL A 108 -16.50 6.92 6.53
C VAL A 108 -16.05 5.46 6.45
N GLN A 109 -16.81 4.58 7.10
CA GLN A 109 -16.61 3.14 6.95
C GLN A 109 -17.37 2.65 5.71
N GLY A 110 -16.68 1.86 4.88
CA GLY A 110 -17.27 1.12 3.76
C GLY A 110 -17.07 -0.37 3.92
N LEU A 111 -17.77 -1.15 3.10
CA LEU A 111 -17.58 -2.59 2.99
C LEU A 111 -16.92 -2.93 1.67
N ILE A 112 -15.93 -3.83 1.71
CA ILE A 112 -15.30 -4.38 0.52
C ILE A 112 -15.51 -5.89 0.48
N SER A 113 -15.67 -6.43 -0.74
CA SER A 113 -15.63 -7.87 -1.01
C SER A 113 -14.24 -8.24 -1.51
N HIS A 114 -13.69 -9.34 -1.01
CA HIS A 114 -12.32 -9.75 -1.35
C HIS A 114 -12.21 -11.23 -1.70
N SER A 115 -11.10 -11.62 -2.30
CA SER A 115 -10.84 -12.98 -2.77
C SER A 115 -10.67 -14.02 -1.66
N GLY A 116 -10.50 -13.61 -0.41
CA GLY A 116 -10.17 -14.49 0.71
C GLY A 116 -8.73 -15.02 0.70
N ALA A 117 -7.89 -14.56 -0.22
CA ALA A 117 -6.50 -14.98 -0.37
C ALA A 117 -5.53 -13.82 -0.10
N ASP A 118 -4.22 -14.13 -0.04
CA ASP A 118 -3.15 -13.14 0.06
C ASP A 118 -3.27 -12.28 1.33
N LEU A 119 -3.29 -10.95 1.21
CA LEU A 119 -3.48 -10.02 2.35
C LEU A 119 -4.76 -10.29 3.14
N PHE A 120 -5.78 -10.88 2.51
CA PHE A 120 -7.11 -11.06 3.06
C PHE A 120 -7.38 -12.48 3.59
N GLU A 121 -6.38 -13.36 3.57
CA GLU A 121 -6.55 -14.73 4.06
C GLU A 121 -6.97 -14.77 5.54
N GLY A 122 -8.09 -15.46 5.81
CA GLY A 122 -8.64 -15.59 7.14
C GLY A 122 -9.39 -14.36 7.67
N LEU A 123 -9.59 -13.32 6.85
CA LEU A 123 -10.37 -12.14 7.23
C LEU A 123 -11.86 -12.31 6.87
N PRO A 124 -12.76 -11.63 7.61
CA PRO A 124 -14.19 -11.66 7.32
C PRO A 124 -14.49 -11.04 5.95
N ASN A 125 -15.47 -11.60 5.23
CA ASN A 125 -15.92 -11.10 3.93
C ASN A 125 -17.45 -10.96 3.93
N PRO A 126 -18.01 -9.74 3.78
CA PRO A 126 -17.35 -8.48 3.49
C PRO A 126 -16.52 -7.93 4.67
N LEU A 127 -15.48 -7.14 4.34
CA LEU A 127 -14.57 -6.52 5.30
C LEU A 127 -14.90 -5.03 5.47
N PRO A 128 -15.14 -4.53 6.71
CA PRO A 128 -15.27 -3.11 6.98
C PRO A 128 -13.91 -2.41 6.91
N VAL A 129 -13.86 -1.30 6.17
CA VAL A 129 -12.64 -0.50 5.94
C VAL A 129 -12.88 0.99 6.01
N GLY A 130 -11.90 1.75 6.47
CA GLY A 130 -11.93 3.22 6.50
C GLY A 130 -11.57 3.83 5.14
N LEU A 131 -12.41 4.74 4.66
CA LEU A 131 -12.31 5.37 3.35
C LEU A 131 -12.03 6.87 3.50
N TYR A 132 -11.02 7.36 2.75
CA TYR A 132 -10.54 8.75 2.78
C TYR A 132 -10.08 9.22 1.39
N HIS A 133 -10.82 8.89 0.32
CA HIS A 133 -10.39 9.15 -1.05
C HIS A 133 -11.49 9.71 -1.94
N ALA A 134 -11.08 10.52 -2.93
CA ALA A 134 -11.92 11.01 -4.01
C ALA A 134 -11.52 10.42 -5.37
N LEU A 135 -10.31 9.86 -5.47
CA LEU A 135 -9.78 9.20 -6.67
C LEU A 135 -9.81 7.68 -6.50
N GLY A 136 -9.88 6.97 -7.62
CA GLY A 136 -9.80 5.53 -7.67
C GLY A 136 -8.98 5.04 -8.86
N VAL A 137 -8.56 3.78 -8.83
CA VAL A 137 -7.78 3.12 -9.88
C VAL A 137 -8.71 2.33 -10.79
N TYR A 138 -8.58 2.55 -12.11
CA TYR A 138 -9.37 1.96 -13.16
C TYR A 138 -8.48 1.38 -14.26
N ASN A 139 -9.05 0.55 -15.13
CA ASN A 139 -8.35 -0.03 -16.27
C ASN A 139 -7.03 -0.71 -15.88
N LEU A 140 -7.09 -1.55 -14.83
CA LEU A 140 -5.90 -2.27 -14.37
C LEU A 140 -5.37 -3.17 -15.48
N PRO A 141 -4.05 -3.13 -15.76
CA PRO A 141 -3.43 -4.03 -16.70
C PRO A 141 -3.44 -5.49 -16.17
N PRO A 142 -3.29 -6.51 -17.03
CA PRO A 142 -3.29 -7.93 -16.62
C PRO A 142 -2.27 -8.27 -15.55
N ALA A 143 -1.16 -7.52 -15.46
CA ALA A 143 -0.14 -7.70 -14.42
C ALA A 143 -0.63 -7.37 -13.00
N LEU A 144 -1.70 -6.60 -12.86
CA LEU A 144 -2.30 -6.24 -11.57
C LEU A 144 -3.59 -7.01 -11.34
N LYS A 145 -3.53 -8.02 -10.48
CA LYS A 145 -4.68 -8.84 -10.09
C LYS A 145 -5.48 -8.16 -8.98
N VAL A 146 -6.76 -7.91 -9.22
CA VAL A 146 -7.68 -7.37 -8.21
C VAL A 146 -7.87 -8.39 -7.09
N LEU A 147 -7.67 -7.96 -5.84
CA LEU A 147 -7.90 -8.74 -4.63
C LEU A 147 -9.20 -8.37 -3.92
N ALA A 148 -9.61 -7.10 -4.03
CA ALA A 148 -10.83 -6.61 -3.40
C ALA A 148 -11.48 -5.49 -4.20
N THR A 149 -12.83 -5.42 -4.12
CA THR A 149 -13.65 -4.36 -4.72
C THR A 149 -14.66 -3.83 -3.70
N ASP A 150 -15.11 -2.59 -3.90
CA ASP A 150 -16.31 -2.10 -3.22
C ASP A 150 -17.60 -2.54 -3.95
N ALA A 151 -18.76 -2.07 -3.46
CA ALA A 151 -20.06 -2.42 -4.04
C ALA A 151 -20.27 -1.86 -5.46
N ASP A 152 -19.57 -0.80 -5.83
CA ASP A 152 -19.61 -0.19 -7.17
C ASP A 152 -18.59 -0.83 -8.14
N GLY A 153 -17.82 -1.85 -7.67
CA GLY A 153 -16.79 -2.54 -8.46
C GLY A 153 -15.46 -1.80 -8.55
N LEU A 154 -15.27 -0.71 -7.78
CA LEU A 154 -14.00 -0.01 -7.72
C LEU A 154 -12.93 -0.92 -7.11
N CYS A 155 -11.74 -0.94 -7.72
CA CYS A 155 -10.59 -1.67 -7.16
C CYS A 155 -10.18 -1.09 -5.81
N MET A 156 -10.35 -1.88 -4.75
CA MET A 156 -10.00 -1.50 -3.38
C MET A 156 -8.70 -2.15 -2.91
N ALA A 157 -8.26 -3.20 -3.60
CA ALA A 157 -6.92 -3.77 -3.42
C ALA A 157 -6.51 -4.55 -4.66
N PHE A 158 -5.22 -4.52 -4.94
CA PHE A 158 -4.59 -5.37 -5.96
C PHE A 158 -3.23 -5.91 -5.48
N ARG A 159 -2.75 -6.94 -6.19
CA ARG A 159 -1.35 -7.38 -6.14
C ARG A 159 -0.79 -7.47 -7.55
N HIS A 160 0.52 -7.34 -7.69
CA HIS A 160 1.20 -7.68 -8.93
C HIS A 160 1.30 -9.22 -9.05
N GLU A 161 1.14 -9.74 -10.27
CA GLU A 161 1.05 -11.18 -10.51
C GLU A 161 2.37 -11.91 -10.19
N THR A 162 3.50 -11.32 -10.54
CA THR A 162 4.85 -11.92 -10.42
C THR A 162 5.79 -11.21 -9.46
N HIS A 163 5.52 -9.95 -9.12
CA HIS A 163 6.38 -9.16 -8.22
C HIS A 163 5.71 -8.98 -6.84
N PRO A 164 6.48 -8.77 -5.77
CA PRO A 164 5.96 -8.60 -4.42
C PRO A 164 5.41 -7.17 -4.21
N ILE A 165 4.39 -6.80 -4.98
CA ILE A 165 3.78 -5.46 -4.99
C ILE A 165 2.30 -5.58 -4.66
N TRP A 166 1.84 -4.82 -3.66
CA TRP A 166 0.45 -4.73 -3.22
C TRP A 166 0.00 -3.27 -3.15
N GLY A 167 -1.27 -3.06 -3.39
CA GLY A 167 -1.92 -1.78 -3.17
C GLY A 167 -3.27 -1.94 -2.48
N VAL A 168 -3.56 -1.07 -1.50
CA VAL A 168 -4.86 -0.97 -0.84
C VAL A 168 -5.37 0.47 -0.90
N GLN A 169 -6.59 0.69 -1.39
CA GLN A 169 -7.18 2.03 -1.53
C GLN A 169 -7.67 2.58 -0.20
N PHE A 170 -8.05 1.72 0.71
CA PHE A 170 -8.51 2.05 2.07
C PHE A 170 -7.33 2.23 3.04
N HIS A 171 -7.65 2.69 4.25
CA HIS A 171 -6.68 2.94 5.31
C HIS A 171 -6.68 1.79 6.34
N PRO A 172 -5.71 0.86 6.29
CA PRO A 172 -5.58 -0.19 7.31
C PRO A 172 -5.18 0.34 8.68
N ASP A 173 -4.65 1.56 8.75
CA ASP A 173 -4.26 2.27 9.97
C ASP A 173 -5.44 2.96 10.68
N SER A 174 -6.58 3.08 10.01
CA SER A 174 -7.78 3.74 10.55
C SER A 174 -8.51 2.88 11.57
N ILE A 175 -9.05 3.51 12.62
CA ILE A 175 -9.98 2.86 13.55
C ILE A 175 -11.22 2.29 12.84
N LEU A 176 -11.57 2.81 11.66
CA LEU A 176 -12.66 2.33 10.82
C LEU A 176 -12.31 1.04 10.06
N THR A 177 -11.07 0.54 10.19
CA THR A 177 -10.60 -0.74 9.64
C THR A 177 -10.21 -1.68 10.79
N PRO A 178 -11.18 -2.35 11.45
CA PRO A 178 -10.89 -3.16 12.65
C PRO A 178 -9.86 -4.27 12.42
N MET A 179 -9.78 -4.80 11.19
CA MET A 179 -8.81 -5.84 10.80
C MET A 179 -7.48 -5.28 10.24
N GLY A 180 -7.26 -3.96 10.33
CA GLY A 180 -6.03 -3.32 9.87
C GLY A 180 -4.74 -3.90 10.47
N PRO A 181 -4.67 -4.16 11.79
CA PRO A 181 -3.50 -4.81 12.40
C PRO A 181 -3.19 -6.19 11.81
N GLN A 182 -4.19 -6.96 11.39
CA GLN A 182 -4.01 -8.26 10.73
C GLN A 182 -3.44 -8.09 9.32
N LEU A 183 -3.90 -7.07 8.56
CA LEU A 183 -3.37 -6.74 7.23
C LEU A 183 -1.89 -6.35 7.31
N PHE A 184 -1.49 -5.52 8.27
CA PHE A 184 -0.07 -5.18 8.49
C PHE A 184 0.76 -6.41 8.86
N ARG A 185 0.30 -7.25 9.80
CA ARG A 185 1.01 -8.49 10.15
C ARG A 185 1.16 -9.43 8.96
N ARG A 186 0.11 -9.58 8.14
CA ARG A 186 0.16 -10.41 6.94
C ARG A 186 1.18 -9.87 5.94
N TRP A 187 1.17 -8.59 5.66
CA TRP A 187 2.14 -8.00 4.72
C TRP A 187 3.58 -8.11 5.24
N VAL A 188 3.83 -7.84 6.53
CA VAL A 188 5.16 -7.99 7.14
C VAL A 188 5.64 -9.45 7.06
N SER A 189 4.74 -10.44 7.17
CA SER A 189 5.12 -11.85 7.04
C SER A 189 5.63 -12.20 5.64
N PHE A 190 5.14 -11.53 4.59
CA PHE A 190 5.63 -11.74 3.23
C PHE A 190 7.07 -11.23 3.03
N ILE A 191 7.49 -10.22 3.80
CA ILE A 191 8.88 -9.73 3.77
C ILE A 191 9.83 -10.85 4.17
N GLY A 192 9.52 -11.58 5.26
CA GLY A 192 10.35 -12.69 5.72
C GLY A 192 10.48 -13.85 4.72
N ALA A 193 9.47 -14.04 3.88
CA ALA A 193 9.48 -15.07 2.83
C ALA A 193 10.28 -14.66 1.57
N HIS A 194 10.59 -13.39 1.39
CA HIS A 194 11.29 -12.84 0.22
C HIS A 194 12.76 -12.48 0.50
N VAL A 195 13.27 -12.72 1.72
CA VAL A 195 14.70 -12.51 2.00
C VAL A 195 15.47 -13.63 1.30
N PRO A 196 16.36 -13.33 0.33
CA PRO A 196 17.27 -14.33 -0.23
C PRO A 196 18.15 -14.86 0.90
N SER A 197 18.23 -16.16 1.03
CA SER A 197 19.14 -16.88 1.93
C SER A 197 20.60 -16.61 1.56
#